data_bbb13c4e84adf436455e018c9b8d0bc0
#
_entry.id   bbb13c4e84adf436455e018c9b8d0bc0
#
_cell.length_a   1.000
_cell.length_b   1.000
_cell.length_c   1.000
_cell.angle_alpha   90.00
_cell.angle_beta   90.00
_cell.angle_gamma   90.00
#
_symmetry.space_group_name_H-M   'P 1'
#
loop_
_entity.id
_entity.type
_entity.pdbx_description
1 polymer ?
#
loop_
_entity_poly.entity_id
_entity_poly.type
_entity_poly.pdbx_seq_one_letter_code
_entity_poly.pdbx_strand_id
1 'polypeptide(L)'
;MVTAAGVAGRSCAEPLVGGKRYAIELGALPAMNDAARRKLYASWMSYLPDDALLSALSIPGTHDAATSTLNLWSKCQSLSLGAQLNAGVRCFDLRPTGTDDLMIYHGTSTGVTFDEAIAAMDRYLAACPSEGCIVQMQRQGDAGNDATFRSRMGDYLNSSSAYRDRFVDFRPDLTLGELCGKILVLTRSDYDGALVGGKIASWQDDVTDQISSIVNGSASAKLFIQDKYGGTTGIDNKKNAIIAYLDKARGKAESEWLFNFTSLATAVVTTPKTN
;
A
#
# COMPACT_ATOMS: atom_id res chain seq x y z
N MET A 1 -19.26 -8.86 -15.75
CA MET A 1 -19.34 -7.44 -16.16
C MET A 1 -20.52 -6.83 -15.43
N VAL A 2 -20.27 -6.01 -14.42
CA VAL A 2 -21.34 -5.27 -13.70
C VAL A 2 -21.29 -3.87 -14.24
N THR A 3 -22.34 -3.46 -14.98
CA THR A 3 -22.49 -2.06 -15.40
C THR A 3 -22.77 -1.22 -14.16
N ALA A 4 -22.10 -0.10 -14.00
CA ALA A 4 -22.20 0.79 -12.84
C ALA A 4 -23.59 1.45 -12.64
N ALA A 5 -24.55 1.16 -13.51
CA ALA A 5 -25.94 1.60 -13.40
C ALA A 5 -26.74 0.54 -12.63
N GLY A 6 -26.94 0.75 -11.34
CA GLY A 6 -27.87 -0.04 -10.54
C GLY A 6 -27.29 -0.91 -9.42
N VAL A 7 -25.97 -0.89 -9.18
CA VAL A 7 -25.39 -1.54 -8.02
C VAL A 7 -25.21 -0.51 -6.91
N ALA A 8 -26.01 -0.60 -5.86
CA ALA A 8 -25.78 0.16 -4.64
C ALA A 8 -24.44 -0.29 -4.05
N GLY A 9 -23.58 0.66 -3.67
CA GLY A 9 -22.36 0.34 -2.94
C GLY A 9 -22.72 -0.43 -1.68
N ARG A 10 -21.91 -1.48 -1.35
CA ARG A 10 -22.16 -2.34 -0.19
C ARG A 10 -21.52 -1.79 1.07
N SER A 11 -22.10 -2.13 2.19
CA SER A 11 -21.41 -2.05 3.48
C SER A 11 -20.76 -3.42 3.75
N CYS A 12 -19.64 -3.44 4.46
CA CYS A 12 -18.96 -4.66 4.87
C CYS A 12 -19.80 -5.61 5.76
N ALA A 13 -21.04 -5.25 6.06
CA ALA A 13 -21.96 -6.04 6.87
C ALA A 13 -22.87 -6.96 6.05
N GLU A 14 -22.88 -6.89 4.72
CA GLU A 14 -23.74 -7.68 3.87
C GLU A 14 -22.96 -8.84 3.21
N PRO A 15 -23.25 -10.12 3.55
CA PRO A 15 -22.61 -11.26 2.91
C PRO A 15 -23.02 -11.39 1.44
N LEU A 16 -22.06 -11.68 0.58
CA LEU A 16 -22.32 -12.00 -0.82
C LEU A 16 -22.64 -13.46 -1.06
N VAL A 17 -23.59 -13.68 -1.94
CA VAL A 17 -23.94 -15.00 -2.45
C VAL A 17 -23.38 -15.17 -3.85
N GLY A 18 -22.44 -16.12 -4.03
CA GLY A 18 -21.97 -16.64 -5.32
C GLY A 18 -20.64 -16.06 -5.82
N GLY A 19 -19.55 -16.81 -5.62
CA GLY A 19 -18.19 -16.48 -6.05
C GLY A 19 -18.05 -16.28 -7.55
N LYS A 20 -18.15 -15.03 -8.02
CA LYS A 20 -17.82 -14.62 -9.38
C LYS A 20 -16.77 -13.50 -9.30
N ARG A 21 -15.68 -13.65 -10.05
CA ARG A 21 -14.73 -12.56 -10.29
C ARG A 21 -15.44 -11.44 -11.06
N TYR A 22 -15.36 -10.22 -10.54
CA TYR A 22 -15.84 -9.04 -11.23
C TYR A 22 -14.63 -8.21 -11.65
N ALA A 23 -14.44 -8.00 -12.94
CA ALA A 23 -13.54 -7.01 -13.48
C ALA A 23 -14.32 -5.71 -13.70
N ILE A 24 -13.91 -4.62 -13.05
CA ILE A 24 -14.39 -3.29 -13.40
C ILE A 24 -13.53 -2.81 -14.56
N GLU A 25 -14.02 -2.90 -15.79
CA GLU A 25 -13.38 -2.29 -16.94
C GLU A 25 -13.66 -0.78 -16.92
N LEU A 26 -12.76 -0.02 -16.30
CA LEU A 26 -12.85 1.44 -16.19
C LEU A 26 -12.87 2.13 -17.58
N GLY A 27 -12.35 1.47 -18.62
CA GLY A 27 -12.40 1.96 -20.00
C GLY A 27 -13.78 1.84 -20.66
N ALA A 28 -14.68 1.02 -20.12
CA ALA A 28 -16.02 0.80 -20.64
C ALA A 28 -17.10 1.63 -19.92
N LEU A 29 -16.73 2.63 -19.13
CA LEU A 29 -17.66 3.55 -18.45
C LEU A 29 -17.90 4.81 -19.32
N PRO A 30 -18.70 4.70 -20.42
CA PRO A 30 -19.05 5.88 -21.20
C PRO A 30 -20.00 6.73 -20.35
N ALA A 31 -19.76 8.03 -20.34
CA ALA A 31 -20.69 9.04 -19.83
C ALA A 31 -20.89 9.14 -18.30
N MET A 32 -20.03 8.58 -17.45
CA MET A 32 -20.01 9.00 -16.05
C MET A 32 -19.54 10.46 -15.96
N ASN A 33 -20.36 11.32 -15.33
CA ASN A 33 -19.88 12.66 -14.99
C ASN A 33 -18.78 12.58 -13.93
N ASP A 34 -18.01 13.66 -13.76
CA ASP A 34 -16.86 13.67 -12.84
C ASP A 34 -17.23 13.38 -11.38
N ALA A 35 -18.45 13.75 -10.94
CA ALA A 35 -18.91 13.47 -9.58
C ALA A 35 -19.17 11.97 -9.36
N ALA A 36 -19.81 11.28 -10.33
CA ALA A 36 -20.03 9.84 -10.27
C ALA A 36 -18.71 9.07 -10.34
N ARG A 37 -17.76 9.53 -11.18
CA ARG A 37 -16.42 8.95 -11.30
C ARG A 37 -15.62 9.08 -10.01
N ARG A 38 -15.63 10.26 -9.36
CA ARG A 38 -14.99 10.48 -8.04
C ARG A 38 -15.61 9.60 -6.97
N LYS A 39 -16.94 9.43 -6.97
CA LYS A 39 -17.61 8.53 -6.03
C LYS A 39 -17.19 7.08 -6.24
N LEU A 40 -17.11 6.62 -7.49
CA LEU A 40 -16.61 5.28 -7.81
C LEU A 40 -15.18 5.08 -7.30
N TYR A 41 -14.26 6.01 -7.56
CA TYR A 41 -12.88 5.88 -7.11
C TYR A 41 -12.78 5.89 -5.59
N ALA A 42 -13.56 6.72 -4.91
CA ALA A 42 -13.57 6.80 -3.46
C ALA A 42 -14.17 5.56 -2.78
N SER A 43 -14.88 4.68 -3.48
CA SER A 43 -15.54 3.52 -2.87
C SER A 43 -15.56 2.29 -3.79
N TRP A 44 -14.49 2.09 -4.58
CA TRP A 44 -14.47 1.03 -5.58
C TRP A 44 -14.47 -0.38 -5.00
N MET A 45 -13.94 -0.58 -3.79
CA MET A 45 -13.97 -1.88 -3.14
C MET A 45 -15.40 -2.34 -2.82
N SER A 46 -16.33 -1.41 -2.59
CA SER A 46 -17.75 -1.71 -2.35
C SER A 46 -18.45 -2.43 -3.51
N TYR A 47 -17.84 -2.45 -4.69
CA TYR A 47 -18.37 -3.13 -5.88
C TYR A 47 -17.79 -4.54 -6.08
N LEU A 48 -16.89 -4.97 -5.21
CA LEU A 48 -16.26 -6.28 -5.27
C LEU A 48 -16.85 -7.23 -4.22
N PRO A 49 -16.73 -8.55 -4.43
CA PRO A 49 -17.16 -9.55 -3.47
C PRO A 49 -16.36 -9.48 -2.15
N ASP A 50 -17.04 -9.63 -1.01
CA ASP A 50 -16.38 -9.66 0.31
C ASP A 50 -15.48 -10.89 0.50
N ASP A 51 -15.79 -12.00 -0.18
CA ASP A 51 -15.01 -13.24 -0.18
C ASP A 51 -13.83 -13.23 -1.18
N ALA A 52 -13.64 -12.14 -1.93
CA ALA A 52 -12.47 -12.01 -2.80
C ALA A 52 -11.18 -11.98 -1.98
N LEU A 53 -10.22 -12.85 -2.32
CA LEU A 53 -8.89 -12.82 -1.70
C LEU A 53 -8.19 -11.52 -2.05
N LEU A 54 -7.56 -10.86 -1.07
CA LEU A 54 -6.80 -9.62 -1.31
C LEU A 54 -5.67 -9.85 -2.32
N SER A 55 -5.00 -11.00 -2.25
CA SER A 55 -3.95 -11.41 -3.17
C SER A 55 -4.42 -11.57 -4.62
N ALA A 56 -5.71 -11.81 -4.86
CA ALA A 56 -6.30 -11.93 -6.20
C ALA A 56 -6.72 -10.58 -6.81
N LEU A 57 -6.69 -9.49 -6.01
CA LEU A 57 -7.08 -8.16 -6.46
C LEU A 57 -5.89 -7.38 -7.03
N SER A 58 -6.16 -6.52 -8.02
CA SER A 58 -5.21 -5.49 -8.46
C SER A 58 -5.50 -4.20 -7.70
N ILE A 59 -4.68 -3.90 -6.71
CA ILE A 59 -4.88 -2.78 -5.78
C ILE A 59 -3.94 -1.63 -6.16
N PRO A 60 -4.47 -0.44 -6.52
CA PRO A 60 -3.65 0.74 -6.80
C PRO A 60 -2.84 1.16 -5.58
N GLY A 61 -1.53 1.40 -5.79
CA GLY A 61 -0.62 1.85 -4.75
C GLY A 61 0.21 3.06 -5.15
N THR A 62 0.80 3.73 -4.15
CA THR A 62 1.70 4.87 -4.34
C THR A 62 3.01 4.66 -3.60
N HIS A 63 4.11 4.91 -4.33
CA HIS A 63 5.46 4.91 -3.81
C HIS A 63 5.71 6.20 -3.02
N ASP A 64 6.37 6.12 -1.85
CA ASP A 64 6.63 7.25 -0.96
C ASP A 64 5.37 8.11 -0.73
N ALA A 65 4.29 7.46 -0.31
CA ALA A 65 2.93 7.98 -0.38
C ALA A 65 2.71 9.29 0.39
N ALA A 66 3.41 9.50 1.51
CA ALA A 66 3.22 10.66 2.39
C ALA A 66 4.19 11.82 2.11
N THR A 67 4.70 11.96 0.88
CA THR A 67 5.72 12.95 0.52
C THR A 67 5.20 14.23 -0.13
N SER A 68 3.88 14.43 -0.18
CA SER A 68 3.27 15.58 -0.89
C SER A 68 3.66 16.96 -0.32
N THR A 69 4.04 17.02 0.96
CA THR A 69 4.47 18.25 1.67
C THR A 69 5.98 18.47 1.63
N LEU A 70 6.77 17.52 1.13
CA LEU A 70 8.20 17.62 1.09
C LEU A 70 8.69 18.61 0.01
N ASN A 71 9.97 18.98 0.09
CA ASN A 71 10.61 19.82 -0.90
C ASN A 71 10.68 19.12 -2.28
N LEU A 72 10.96 19.88 -3.35
CA LEU A 72 10.94 19.40 -4.72
C LEU A 72 11.81 18.16 -4.97
N TRP A 73 12.94 18.04 -4.28
CA TRP A 73 13.89 16.93 -4.45
C TRP A 73 13.48 15.64 -3.72
N SER A 74 12.62 15.79 -2.71
CA SER A 74 12.14 14.68 -1.87
C SER A 74 10.68 14.34 -2.13
N LYS A 75 9.97 15.09 -2.96
CA LYS A 75 8.56 14.89 -3.27
C LYS A 75 8.36 13.83 -4.35
N CYS A 76 7.77 12.71 -3.98
CA CYS A 76 7.34 11.65 -4.92
C CYS A 76 5.86 11.72 -5.28
N GLN A 77 5.02 12.36 -4.44
CA GLN A 77 3.58 12.47 -4.64
C GLN A 77 3.13 13.93 -4.62
N SER A 78 2.25 14.30 -5.55
CA SER A 78 1.63 15.63 -5.58
C SER A 78 0.34 15.72 -4.74
N LEU A 79 -0.35 14.59 -4.55
CA LEU A 79 -1.59 14.50 -3.78
C LEU A 79 -1.31 14.16 -2.32
N SER A 80 -2.03 14.79 -1.39
CA SER A 80 -2.06 14.36 0.01
C SER A 80 -2.64 12.95 0.14
N LEU A 81 -2.37 12.25 1.24
CA LEU A 81 -2.92 10.90 1.49
C LEU A 81 -4.45 10.85 1.34
N GLY A 82 -5.16 11.83 1.91
CA GLY A 82 -6.61 11.90 1.76
C GLY A 82 -7.07 12.08 0.30
N ALA A 83 -6.32 12.85 -0.49
CA ALA A 83 -6.62 13.01 -1.92
C ALA A 83 -6.30 11.73 -2.72
N GLN A 84 -5.23 11.01 -2.37
CA GLN A 84 -4.90 9.71 -2.95
C GLN A 84 -5.98 8.66 -2.65
N LEU A 85 -6.47 8.59 -1.41
CA LEU A 85 -7.59 7.73 -1.00
C LEU A 85 -8.85 8.00 -1.84
N ASN A 86 -9.20 9.28 -2.01
CA ASN A 86 -10.34 9.70 -2.84
C ASN A 86 -10.11 9.43 -4.34
N ALA A 87 -8.86 9.34 -4.78
CA ALA A 87 -8.50 8.95 -6.15
C ALA A 87 -8.48 7.42 -6.37
N GLY A 88 -8.74 6.62 -5.35
CA GLY A 88 -8.83 5.15 -5.44
C GLY A 88 -7.58 4.39 -4.98
N VAL A 89 -6.56 5.07 -4.49
CA VAL A 89 -5.36 4.42 -3.93
C VAL A 89 -5.71 3.71 -2.63
N ARG A 90 -5.21 2.46 -2.46
CA ARG A 90 -5.44 1.64 -1.26
C ARG A 90 -4.18 0.96 -0.74
N CYS A 91 -3.05 1.07 -1.43
CA CYS A 91 -1.76 0.58 -0.96
C CYS A 91 -0.78 1.76 -0.88
N PHE A 92 -0.13 1.93 0.27
CA PHE A 92 0.69 3.10 0.58
C PHE A 92 2.07 2.67 1.07
N ASP A 93 3.13 3.09 0.37
CA ASP A 93 4.50 2.93 0.82
C ASP A 93 4.83 4.06 1.80
N LEU A 94 4.95 3.74 3.09
CA LEU A 94 5.26 4.68 4.16
C LEU A 94 6.64 4.38 4.76
N ARG A 95 7.45 5.42 4.92
CA ARG A 95 8.85 5.29 5.33
C ARG A 95 9.17 6.13 6.57
N PRO A 96 8.76 5.67 7.77
CA PRO A 96 9.07 6.36 9.01
C PRO A 96 10.55 6.27 9.37
N THR A 97 11.05 7.32 10.04
CA THR A 97 12.40 7.42 10.62
C THR A 97 12.46 6.77 12.01
N GLY A 98 13.64 6.79 12.61
CA GLY A 98 13.88 6.40 14.00
C GLY A 98 13.73 7.55 15.01
N THR A 99 12.87 8.54 14.73
CA THR A 99 12.54 9.61 15.67
C THR A 99 11.41 9.21 16.60
N ASP A 100 11.24 9.93 17.71
CA ASP A 100 10.20 9.64 18.71
C ASP A 100 8.78 9.73 18.15
N ASP A 101 8.54 10.60 17.17
CA ASP A 101 7.27 10.83 16.50
C ASP A 101 7.15 10.08 15.16
N LEU A 102 8.12 9.22 14.82
CA LEU A 102 8.12 8.41 13.61
C LEU A 102 7.86 9.24 12.34
N MET A 103 8.61 10.35 12.17
CA MET A 103 8.49 11.22 11.00
C MET A 103 8.68 10.46 9.69
N ILE A 104 7.81 10.67 8.71
CA ILE A 104 7.99 10.10 7.37
C ILE A 104 9.12 10.84 6.66
N TYR A 105 10.00 10.10 6.02
CA TYR A 105 11.23 10.59 5.39
C TYR A 105 11.32 10.18 3.93
N HIS A 106 11.86 11.08 3.11
CA HIS A 106 12.39 10.73 1.79
C HIS A 106 13.48 11.73 1.37
N GLY A 107 14.55 11.20 0.76
CA GLY A 107 15.68 12.01 0.27
C GLY A 107 16.41 12.76 1.39
N THR A 108 16.12 14.04 1.56
CA THR A 108 16.77 14.92 2.55
C THR A 108 15.78 15.56 3.51
N SER A 109 14.51 15.21 3.47
CA SER A 109 13.47 15.86 4.26
C SER A 109 12.55 14.89 4.96
N THR A 110 12.01 15.35 6.10
CA THR A 110 10.90 14.75 6.82
C THR A 110 9.62 15.53 6.55
N GLY A 111 8.48 14.85 6.60
CA GLY A 111 7.16 15.41 6.35
C GLY A 111 6.20 15.20 7.51
N VAL A 112 5.08 14.58 7.25
CA VAL A 112 4.09 14.19 8.26
C VAL A 112 4.61 13.05 9.14
N THR A 113 4.02 12.87 10.32
CA THR A 113 4.30 11.70 11.17
C THR A 113 3.59 10.44 10.66
N PHE A 114 4.02 9.28 11.12
CA PHE A 114 3.31 8.03 10.84
C PHE A 114 1.88 8.07 11.41
N ASP A 115 1.68 8.66 12.60
CA ASP A 115 0.37 8.85 13.21
C ASP A 115 -0.56 9.71 12.34
N GLU A 116 -0.08 10.84 11.81
CA GLU A 116 -0.87 11.69 10.91
C GLU A 116 -1.26 10.95 9.62
N ALA A 117 -0.39 10.07 9.11
CA ALA A 117 -0.71 9.25 7.96
C ALA A 117 -1.81 8.22 8.27
N ILE A 118 -1.74 7.53 9.40
CA ILE A 118 -2.77 6.59 9.85
C ILE A 118 -4.08 7.32 10.18
N ALA A 119 -4.01 8.51 10.82
CA ALA A 119 -5.18 9.35 11.08
C ALA A 119 -5.92 9.76 9.79
N ALA A 120 -5.19 10.01 8.70
CA ALA A 120 -5.82 10.29 7.41
C ALA A 120 -6.57 9.07 6.85
N MET A 121 -6.00 7.87 7.02
CA MET A 121 -6.66 6.62 6.63
C MET A 121 -7.87 6.33 7.52
N ASP A 122 -7.78 6.51 8.85
CA ASP A 122 -8.88 6.31 9.77
C ASP A 122 -10.08 7.18 9.44
N ARG A 123 -9.88 8.49 9.23
CA ARG A 123 -10.95 9.41 8.82
C ARG A 123 -11.62 8.97 7.53
N TYR A 124 -10.83 8.49 6.58
CA TYR A 124 -11.35 8.00 5.31
C TYR A 124 -12.15 6.70 5.50
N LEU A 125 -11.63 5.73 6.25
CA LEU A 125 -12.30 4.45 6.51
C LEU A 125 -13.57 4.62 7.36
N ALA A 126 -13.62 5.62 8.25
CA ALA A 126 -14.84 5.98 8.97
C ALA A 126 -15.93 6.50 8.02
N ALA A 127 -15.57 7.24 6.97
CA ALA A 127 -16.51 7.75 5.97
C ALA A 127 -16.85 6.70 4.87
N CYS A 128 -15.96 5.76 4.62
CA CYS A 128 -16.07 4.73 3.57
C CYS A 128 -15.78 3.33 4.16
N PRO A 129 -16.67 2.77 5.00
CA PRO A 129 -16.40 1.56 5.76
C PRO A 129 -16.29 0.28 4.90
N SER A 130 -16.70 0.32 3.64
CA SER A 130 -16.48 -0.77 2.67
C SER A 130 -15.05 -0.84 2.12
N GLU A 131 -14.25 0.16 2.42
CA GLU A 131 -12.89 0.28 1.92
C GLU A 131 -11.88 -0.22 2.96
N GLY A 132 -10.69 -0.60 2.50
CA GLY A 132 -9.57 -0.97 3.36
C GLY A 132 -8.27 -0.40 2.83
N CYS A 133 -7.23 -0.39 3.66
CA CYS A 133 -5.92 0.12 3.28
C CYS A 133 -4.84 -0.94 3.53
N ILE A 134 -3.81 -0.96 2.67
CA ILE A 134 -2.57 -1.70 2.87
C ILE A 134 -1.46 -0.67 3.04
N VAL A 135 -0.65 -0.83 4.07
CA VAL A 135 0.55 -0.02 4.31
C VAL A 135 1.77 -0.93 4.15
N GLN A 136 2.55 -0.71 3.12
CA GLN A 136 3.90 -1.26 3.05
C GLN A 136 4.82 -0.31 3.83
N MET A 137 5.48 -0.81 4.86
CA MET A 137 6.26 0.01 5.78
C MET A 137 7.73 -0.39 5.77
N GLN A 138 8.61 0.61 5.75
CA GLN A 138 10.05 0.43 5.88
C GLN A 138 10.63 1.60 6.68
N ARG A 139 11.45 1.31 7.70
CA ARG A 139 12.28 2.33 8.35
C ARG A 139 13.28 2.90 7.35
N GLN A 140 13.36 4.21 7.25
CA GLN A 140 14.28 4.90 6.32
C GLN A 140 14.84 6.19 6.93
N GLY A 141 15.99 6.61 6.39
CA GLY A 141 16.68 7.86 6.74
C GLY A 141 17.57 7.76 7.98
N ASP A 142 18.40 8.79 8.15
CA ASP A 142 19.39 8.87 9.21
C ASP A 142 18.87 9.58 10.46
N ALA A 143 17.65 10.15 10.40
CA ALA A 143 17.03 10.80 11.55
C ALA A 143 16.65 9.76 12.63
N GLY A 144 17.05 10.03 13.87
CA GLY A 144 16.88 9.10 14.97
C GLY A 144 17.76 7.85 14.86
N ASN A 145 17.32 6.73 15.42
CA ASN A 145 18.07 5.48 15.43
C ASN A 145 17.14 4.25 15.36
N ASP A 146 17.72 3.08 15.12
CA ASP A 146 16.95 1.83 14.96
C ASP A 146 16.30 1.39 16.27
N ALA A 147 16.93 1.61 17.43
CA ALA A 147 16.35 1.24 18.72
C ALA A 147 15.10 2.07 19.02
N THR A 148 15.15 3.39 18.78
CA THR A 148 14.00 4.28 18.92
C THR A 148 12.89 3.89 17.95
N PHE A 149 13.21 3.64 16.67
CA PHE A 149 12.24 3.15 15.70
C PHE A 149 11.53 1.88 16.18
N ARG A 150 12.32 0.87 16.60
CA ARG A 150 11.78 -0.42 17.03
C ARG A 150 10.84 -0.28 18.21
N SER A 151 11.26 0.46 19.23
CA SER A 151 10.44 0.70 20.43
C SER A 151 9.17 1.49 20.09
N ARG A 152 9.29 2.64 19.41
CA ARG A 152 8.17 3.51 19.11
C ARG A 152 7.15 2.86 18.17
N MET A 153 7.63 2.18 17.13
CA MET A 153 6.74 1.48 16.19
C MET A 153 6.06 0.29 16.87
N GLY A 154 6.79 -0.45 17.71
CA GLY A 154 6.23 -1.54 18.49
C GLY A 154 5.12 -1.07 19.44
N ASP A 155 5.38 0.00 20.20
CA ASP A 155 4.37 0.62 21.07
C ASP A 155 3.16 1.11 20.26
N TYR A 156 3.40 1.77 19.13
CA TYR A 156 2.35 2.31 18.27
C TYR A 156 1.43 1.21 17.78
N LEU A 157 1.97 0.17 17.19
CA LEU A 157 1.17 -0.89 16.58
C LEU A 157 0.50 -1.79 17.63
N ASN A 158 1.10 -1.98 18.82
CA ASN A 158 0.58 -2.90 19.83
C ASN A 158 -0.36 -2.25 20.87
N SER A 159 -0.09 -1.01 21.31
CA SER A 159 -0.81 -0.49 22.47
C SER A 159 -1.08 1.01 22.50
N SER A 160 -0.20 1.85 21.97
CA SER A 160 -0.30 3.31 22.18
C SER A 160 -1.15 4.04 21.14
N SER A 161 -1.40 3.44 19.98
CA SER A 161 -2.19 4.08 18.92
C SER A 161 -3.68 4.11 19.25
N ALA A 162 -4.31 5.27 19.08
CA ALA A 162 -5.76 5.41 19.06
C ALA A 162 -6.44 4.59 17.93
N TYR A 163 -5.64 4.13 16.96
CA TYR A 163 -6.12 3.39 15.78
C TYR A 163 -5.84 1.89 15.87
N ARG A 164 -5.49 1.36 17.07
CA ARG A 164 -5.12 -0.05 17.26
C ARG A 164 -6.15 -1.02 16.67
N ASP A 165 -7.43 -0.73 16.84
CA ASP A 165 -8.53 -1.55 16.35
C ASP A 165 -8.72 -1.50 14.82
N ARG A 166 -8.02 -0.60 14.13
CA ARG A 166 -7.98 -0.55 12.66
C ARG A 166 -7.03 -1.57 12.07
N PHE A 167 -6.03 -2.03 12.81
CA PHE A 167 -5.05 -2.96 12.28
C PHE A 167 -5.60 -4.39 12.24
N VAL A 168 -5.30 -5.09 11.14
CA VAL A 168 -5.65 -6.50 10.92
C VAL A 168 -4.38 -7.32 10.69
N ASP A 169 -4.36 -8.54 11.22
CA ASP A 169 -3.23 -9.45 11.02
C ASP A 169 -3.29 -10.12 9.64
N PHE A 170 -2.09 -10.35 9.10
CA PHE A 170 -1.93 -11.01 7.81
C PHE A 170 -2.28 -12.50 7.92
N ARG A 171 -3.04 -12.96 6.95
CA ARG A 171 -3.25 -14.38 6.62
C ARG A 171 -3.22 -14.55 5.11
N PRO A 172 -2.76 -15.70 4.58
CA PRO A 172 -2.73 -15.96 3.14
C PRO A 172 -4.10 -15.88 2.46
N ASP A 173 -5.14 -16.22 3.20
CA ASP A 173 -6.54 -16.28 2.80
C ASP A 173 -7.34 -15.02 3.21
N LEU A 174 -6.67 -13.93 3.60
CA LEU A 174 -7.33 -12.69 4.00
C LEU A 174 -8.19 -12.15 2.85
N THR A 175 -9.47 -11.93 3.14
CA THR A 175 -10.45 -11.48 2.16
C THR A 175 -10.66 -9.97 2.19
N LEU A 176 -11.32 -9.45 1.16
CA LEU A 176 -11.70 -8.05 1.09
C LEU A 176 -12.65 -7.65 2.23
N GLY A 177 -13.64 -8.49 2.55
CA GLY A 177 -14.58 -8.23 3.64
C GLY A 177 -13.89 -8.11 5.00
N GLU A 178 -12.84 -8.89 5.24
CA GLU A 178 -12.04 -8.82 6.47
C GLU A 178 -11.14 -7.58 6.53
N LEU A 179 -10.75 -7.02 5.38
CA LEU A 179 -10.00 -5.76 5.29
C LEU A 179 -10.92 -4.53 5.42
N CYS A 180 -12.23 -4.65 5.21
CA CYS A 180 -13.18 -3.55 5.29
C CYS A 180 -13.06 -2.78 6.62
N GLY A 181 -12.89 -1.45 6.53
CA GLY A 181 -12.69 -0.58 7.68
C GLY A 181 -11.34 -0.78 8.40
N LYS A 182 -10.42 -1.57 7.84
CA LYS A 182 -9.14 -1.96 8.46
C LYS A 182 -7.94 -1.52 7.64
N ILE A 183 -6.77 -1.65 8.27
CA ILE A 183 -5.45 -1.36 7.71
C ILE A 183 -4.58 -2.60 7.89
N LEU A 184 -4.09 -3.16 6.80
CA LEU A 184 -3.09 -4.23 6.80
C LEU A 184 -1.70 -3.61 6.68
N VAL A 185 -0.88 -3.76 7.73
CA VAL A 185 0.52 -3.33 7.71
C VAL A 185 1.40 -4.47 7.24
N LEU A 186 2.18 -4.26 6.17
CA LEU A 186 3.19 -5.18 5.66
C LEU A 186 4.56 -4.54 5.87
N THR A 187 5.27 -4.96 6.92
CA THR A 187 6.54 -4.35 7.31
C THR A 187 7.75 -5.03 6.66
N ARG A 188 8.72 -4.23 6.24
CA ARG A 188 10.08 -4.68 5.87
C ARG A 188 11.07 -4.55 7.04
N SER A 189 10.69 -3.82 8.09
CA SER A 189 11.56 -3.52 9.23
C SER A 189 11.10 -4.22 10.49
N ASP A 190 12.04 -4.57 11.37
CA ASP A 190 11.75 -5.12 12.67
C ASP A 190 11.31 -4.01 13.64
N TYR A 191 10.41 -4.36 14.57
CA TYR A 191 10.02 -3.54 15.72
C TYR A 191 9.76 -4.44 16.93
N ASP A 192 9.67 -3.85 18.11
CA ASP A 192 9.53 -4.59 19.37
C ASP A 192 8.06 -4.96 19.61
N GLY A 193 7.83 -6.02 20.38
CA GLY A 193 6.47 -6.52 20.67
C GLY A 193 5.94 -7.54 19.66
N ALA A 194 4.63 -7.75 19.66
CA ALA A 194 3.98 -8.70 18.76
C ALA A 194 3.93 -8.15 17.34
N LEU A 195 4.08 -9.02 16.35
CA LEU A 195 3.91 -8.64 14.95
C LEU A 195 2.42 -8.36 14.67
N VAL A 196 2.13 -7.14 14.23
CA VAL A 196 0.82 -6.70 13.76
C VAL A 196 0.86 -6.62 12.23
N GLY A 197 -0.15 -7.15 11.57
CA GLY A 197 -0.13 -7.26 10.11
C GLY A 197 0.74 -8.42 9.64
N GLY A 198 1.72 -8.16 8.76
CA GLY A 198 2.63 -9.17 8.23
C GLY A 198 4.03 -8.64 8.01
N LYS A 199 5.03 -9.52 8.10
CA LYS A 199 6.42 -9.19 7.78
C LYS A 199 6.79 -9.72 6.39
N ILE A 200 7.41 -8.85 5.58
CA ILE A 200 8.06 -9.25 4.34
C ILE A 200 9.45 -9.80 4.71
N ALA A 201 9.67 -11.08 4.44
CA ALA A 201 10.83 -11.82 4.94
C ALA A 201 12.15 -11.32 4.36
N SER A 202 12.14 -10.90 3.09
CA SER A 202 13.33 -10.34 2.43
C SER A 202 12.93 -9.34 1.34
N TRP A 203 13.77 -8.33 1.16
CA TRP A 203 13.62 -7.35 0.09
C TRP A 203 14.98 -6.93 -0.43
N GLN A 204 15.17 -7.01 -1.73
CA GLN A 204 16.34 -6.48 -2.41
C GLN A 204 15.92 -5.25 -3.22
N ASP A 205 16.64 -4.17 -3.03
CA ASP A 205 16.38 -2.94 -3.77
C ASP A 205 16.85 -3.05 -5.22
N ASP A 206 16.20 -2.34 -6.11
CA ASP A 206 16.54 -2.19 -7.53
C ASP A 206 16.56 -3.51 -8.33
N VAL A 207 15.62 -4.44 -8.07
CA VAL A 207 15.53 -5.74 -8.74
C VAL A 207 14.36 -5.84 -9.69
N THR A 208 14.55 -6.57 -10.80
CA THR A 208 13.48 -6.84 -11.78
C THR A 208 12.57 -7.99 -11.36
N ASP A 209 13.07 -8.94 -10.59
CA ASP A 209 12.32 -10.10 -10.13
C ASP A 209 12.95 -10.66 -8.86
N GLN A 210 12.18 -10.69 -7.80
CA GLN A 210 12.54 -11.32 -6.53
C GLN A 210 11.37 -12.16 -6.03
N ILE A 211 11.70 -13.31 -5.44
CA ILE A 211 10.75 -14.11 -4.68
C ILE A 211 11.06 -13.95 -3.20
N SER A 212 10.04 -13.61 -2.43
CA SER A 212 10.05 -13.47 -0.98
C SER A 212 8.79 -14.11 -0.40
N SER A 213 8.50 -13.85 0.86
CA SER A 213 7.24 -14.23 1.51
C SER A 213 6.74 -13.12 2.43
N ILE A 214 5.42 -13.12 2.66
CA ILE A 214 4.79 -12.39 3.76
C ILE A 214 4.49 -13.41 4.84
N VAL A 215 4.89 -13.14 6.08
CA VAL A 215 4.73 -14.07 7.21
C VAL A 215 4.08 -13.39 8.41
N ASN A 216 3.29 -14.15 9.17
CA ASN A 216 2.84 -13.82 10.52
C ASN A 216 2.65 -15.12 11.31
N GLY A 217 3.52 -15.39 12.30
CA GLY A 217 3.56 -16.66 13.00
C GLY A 217 3.78 -17.84 12.03
N SER A 218 2.86 -18.79 12.00
CA SER A 218 2.88 -19.91 11.06
C SER A 218 2.23 -19.61 9.71
N ALA A 219 1.54 -18.48 9.58
CA ALA A 219 0.93 -18.05 8.31
C ALA A 219 2.00 -17.53 7.37
N SER A 220 1.98 -17.98 6.11
CA SER A 220 2.93 -17.55 5.09
C SER A 220 2.30 -17.55 3.72
N ALA A 221 2.59 -16.52 2.91
CA ALA A 221 2.28 -16.48 1.50
C ALA A 221 3.50 -16.09 0.69
N LYS A 222 3.64 -16.65 -0.51
CA LYS A 222 4.68 -16.28 -1.44
C LYS A 222 4.44 -14.88 -1.98
N LEU A 223 5.51 -14.10 -2.09
CA LEU A 223 5.50 -12.73 -2.59
C LEU A 223 6.48 -12.58 -3.74
N PHE A 224 5.98 -12.10 -4.88
CA PHE A 224 6.81 -11.64 -5.99
C PHE A 224 7.02 -10.14 -5.92
N ILE A 225 8.24 -9.66 -6.16
CA ILE A 225 8.60 -8.25 -6.07
C ILE A 225 9.32 -7.81 -7.34
N GLN A 226 8.81 -6.77 -8.00
CA GLN A 226 9.50 -5.96 -9.01
C GLN A 226 9.69 -4.56 -8.43
N ASP A 227 10.93 -4.18 -8.16
CA ASP A 227 11.32 -2.88 -7.61
C ASP A 227 12.52 -2.30 -8.38
N LYS A 228 12.53 -2.44 -9.71
CA LYS A 228 13.60 -1.90 -10.56
C LYS A 228 13.41 -0.40 -10.76
N TYR A 229 14.28 0.43 -10.18
CA TYR A 229 14.12 1.89 -10.20
C TYR A 229 15.40 2.68 -10.51
N GLY A 230 16.57 2.07 -10.44
CA GLY A 230 17.86 2.75 -10.56
C GLY A 230 17.97 3.62 -11.81
N GLY A 231 18.65 4.77 -11.70
CA GLY A 231 18.75 5.79 -12.76
C GLY A 231 19.34 5.29 -14.09
N THR A 232 20.07 4.16 -14.10
CA THR A 232 20.57 3.50 -15.31
C THR A 232 19.55 2.58 -15.98
N THR A 233 18.41 2.32 -15.36
CA THR A 233 17.40 1.39 -15.88
C THR A 233 16.80 1.87 -17.20
N GLY A 234 16.52 3.16 -17.32
CA GLY A 234 15.83 3.73 -18.48
C GLY A 234 14.33 3.41 -18.52
N ILE A 235 13.56 4.25 -19.22
CA ILE A 235 12.10 4.16 -19.27
C ILE A 235 11.62 2.86 -19.92
N ASP A 236 12.24 2.44 -21.03
CA ASP A 236 11.81 1.24 -21.76
C ASP A 236 12.06 -0.05 -20.96
N ASN A 237 13.21 -0.15 -20.29
CA ASN A 237 13.48 -1.29 -19.41
C ASN A 237 12.53 -1.35 -18.22
N LYS A 238 12.22 -0.20 -17.63
CA LYS A 238 11.21 -0.11 -16.57
C LYS A 238 9.82 -0.53 -17.06
N LYS A 239 9.40 -0.02 -18.22
CA LYS A 239 8.14 -0.41 -18.85
C LYS A 239 8.06 -1.92 -19.10
N ASN A 240 9.13 -2.51 -19.64
CA ASN A 240 9.20 -3.95 -19.89
C ASN A 240 9.11 -4.75 -18.57
N ALA A 241 9.79 -4.32 -17.50
CA ALA A 241 9.71 -4.94 -16.19
C ALA A 241 8.28 -4.89 -15.63
N ILE A 242 7.59 -3.75 -15.74
CA ILE A 242 6.18 -3.60 -15.33
C ILE A 242 5.28 -4.55 -16.08
N ILE A 243 5.39 -4.60 -17.43
CA ILE A 243 4.57 -5.46 -18.28
C ILE A 243 4.78 -6.94 -17.95
N ALA A 244 6.04 -7.37 -17.82
CA ALA A 244 6.37 -8.75 -17.44
C ALA A 244 5.74 -9.15 -16.10
N TYR A 245 5.66 -8.20 -15.14
CA TYR A 245 5.02 -8.45 -13.85
C TYR A 245 3.48 -8.43 -13.91
N LEU A 246 2.89 -7.66 -14.80
CA LEU A 246 1.45 -7.76 -15.08
C LEU A 246 1.09 -9.13 -15.67
N ASP A 247 1.92 -9.67 -16.56
CA ASP A 247 1.74 -11.01 -17.11
C ASP A 247 1.97 -12.09 -16.05
N LYS A 248 2.98 -11.94 -15.19
CA LYS A 248 3.19 -12.81 -14.01
C LYS A 248 1.97 -12.80 -13.08
N ALA A 249 1.36 -11.64 -12.85
CA ALA A 249 0.16 -11.50 -12.01
C ALA A 249 -1.04 -12.27 -12.55
N ARG A 250 -1.16 -12.43 -13.88
CA ARG A 250 -2.23 -13.24 -14.51
C ARG A 250 -2.05 -14.73 -14.30
N GLY A 251 -0.80 -15.20 -14.21
CA GLY A 251 -0.45 -16.62 -14.11
C GLY A 251 -0.16 -17.12 -12.69
N LYS A 252 -0.04 -16.22 -11.69
CA LYS A 252 0.21 -16.62 -10.31
C LYS A 252 -0.99 -17.31 -9.67
N ALA A 253 -0.75 -18.11 -8.62
CA ALA A 253 -1.82 -18.66 -7.80
C ALA A 253 -2.57 -17.53 -7.06
N GLU A 254 -3.85 -17.74 -6.76
CA GLU A 254 -4.67 -16.70 -6.11
C GLU A 254 -4.13 -16.31 -4.72
N SER A 255 -3.56 -17.25 -3.97
CA SER A 255 -2.94 -17.03 -2.66
C SER A 255 -1.56 -16.39 -2.70
N GLU A 256 -0.94 -16.22 -3.88
CA GLU A 256 0.35 -15.58 -4.03
C GLU A 256 0.18 -14.06 -4.16
N TRP A 257 1.09 -13.30 -3.57
CA TRP A 257 1.11 -11.84 -3.60
C TRP A 257 2.12 -11.32 -4.62
N LEU A 258 1.89 -10.09 -5.10
CA LEU A 258 2.80 -9.46 -6.04
C LEU A 258 2.84 -7.95 -5.83
N PHE A 259 4.05 -7.41 -5.66
CA PHE A 259 4.31 -5.97 -5.73
C PHE A 259 4.97 -5.62 -7.06
N ASN A 260 4.42 -4.63 -7.76
CA ASN A 260 4.92 -4.14 -9.04
C ASN A 260 5.08 -2.62 -9.00
N PHE A 261 6.27 -2.16 -8.65
CA PHE A 261 6.55 -0.74 -8.56
C PHE A 261 6.68 -0.10 -9.94
N THR A 262 6.03 1.03 -10.15
CA THR A 262 6.08 1.80 -11.40
C THR A 262 7.01 3.01 -11.30
N SER A 263 7.55 3.30 -10.11
CA SER A 263 8.51 4.38 -9.87
C SER A 263 9.83 4.15 -10.59
N LEU A 264 10.45 5.25 -11.07
CA LEU A 264 11.74 5.25 -11.73
C LEU A 264 12.50 6.51 -11.31
N ALA A 265 13.76 6.37 -10.88
CA ALA A 265 14.66 7.48 -10.68
C ALA A 265 15.21 7.94 -12.04
N THR A 266 15.00 9.21 -12.39
CA THR A 266 15.47 9.78 -13.67
C THR A 266 16.82 10.47 -13.57
N ALA A 267 17.33 10.75 -12.34
CA ALA A 267 18.65 11.31 -12.09
C ALA A 267 19.24 10.72 -10.80
N VAL A 268 20.52 10.36 -10.86
CA VAL A 268 21.31 10.10 -9.66
C VAL A 268 21.90 11.46 -9.24
N VAL A 269 21.36 12.05 -8.19
CA VAL A 269 22.05 13.15 -7.51
C VAL A 269 23.19 12.53 -6.72
N THR A 270 24.37 12.43 -7.34
CA THR A 270 25.58 12.11 -6.59
C THR A 270 25.92 13.33 -5.75
N THR A 271 25.62 13.30 -4.46
CA THR A 271 26.26 14.24 -3.54
C THR A 271 27.76 14.06 -3.63
N PRO A 272 28.56 15.11 -3.86
CA PRO A 272 30.01 15.01 -3.80
C PRO A 272 30.38 14.47 -2.42
N LYS A 273 31.06 13.33 -2.38
CA LYS A 273 31.71 12.89 -1.13
C LYS A 273 32.80 13.94 -0.88
N THR A 274 32.59 14.77 0.11
CA THR A 274 33.67 15.59 0.69
C THR A 274 34.67 14.59 1.32
N ASN A 275 35.87 14.56 0.72
CA ASN A 275 37.02 13.85 1.28
C ASN A 275 37.41 14.47 2.63
#